data_37159278b3312a1bc180985f66181d08
#
_entry.id   37159278b3312a1bc180985f66181d08
#
_cell.length_a   1.000
_cell.length_b   1.000
_cell.length_c   1.000
_cell.angle_alpha   90.00
_cell.angle_beta   90.00
_cell.angle_gamma   90.00
#
_symmetry.space_group_name_H-M   'P 1'
#
loop_
_entity.id
_entity.type
_entity.pdbx_description
1 polymer ?
#
loop_
_entity_poly.entity_id
_entity_poly.type
_entity_poly.pdbx_seq_one_letter_code
_entity_poly.pdbx_strand_id
1 'polypeptide(L)'
;SSAASDVYKRQQRTDYASAAIVGKPINGLWSYKYAGLNEEGRAQFYNEKGEKVLKGMNNIEGLVYSGTTMPLVQGGFTNTFMYKNVTLSVLLVGNFGNVIRLRNMTDGQAFAYPAATQNMSKEWASRWRKPGDEAFTDIPRLEANEFDDTVFYPYPSNGTMYNNSDLRTVKGDFVRLQNISLLSLIHISEPTRLD
;
A
#
# COMPACT_ATOMS: atom_id res chain seq x y z
N SER A 1 34.20 5.23 4.97
CA SER A 1 34.12 5.31 3.49
C SER A 1 32.95 4.49 2.90
N SER A 2 32.49 3.39 3.52
CA SER A 2 31.35 2.64 2.99
C SER A 2 30.01 3.39 3.17
N ALA A 3 29.81 4.09 4.28
CA ALA A 3 28.61 4.86 4.54
C ALA A 3 28.39 5.99 3.51
N ALA A 4 29.47 6.67 3.09
CA ALA A 4 29.38 7.72 2.07
C ALA A 4 29.04 7.15 0.68
N SER A 5 29.57 5.97 0.33
CA SER A 5 29.24 5.30 -0.93
C SER A 5 27.80 4.79 -0.94
N ASP A 6 27.29 4.36 0.21
CA ASP A 6 25.90 3.90 0.35
C ASP A 6 24.90 5.05 0.29
N VAL A 7 25.25 6.21 0.84
CA VAL A 7 24.46 7.45 0.69
C VAL A 7 24.45 7.90 -0.77
N TYR A 8 25.60 7.88 -1.46
CA TYR A 8 25.69 8.25 -2.87
C TYR A 8 24.89 7.31 -3.79
N LYS A 9 24.97 6.00 -3.57
CA LYS A 9 24.17 5.00 -4.31
C LYS A 9 22.65 5.15 -4.08
N ARG A 10 22.26 5.65 -2.91
CA ARG A 10 20.85 5.91 -2.58
C ARG A 10 20.31 7.17 -3.25
N GLN A 11 21.15 8.20 -3.41
CA GLN A 11 20.79 9.44 -4.12
C GLN A 11 20.51 9.24 -5.61
N GLN A 12 20.97 8.13 -6.21
CA GLN A 12 20.75 7.82 -7.61
C GLN A 12 19.51 6.92 -7.87
N ARG A 13 18.80 6.51 -6.81
CA ARG A 13 17.59 5.69 -6.98
C ARG A 13 16.36 6.59 -7.16
N THR A 14 15.63 6.38 -8.23
CA THR A 14 14.38 7.06 -8.55
C THR A 14 13.20 6.62 -7.67
N ASP A 15 13.34 5.50 -6.96
CA ASP A 15 12.33 4.96 -6.04
C ASP A 15 12.86 4.95 -4.61
N TYR A 16 12.77 6.09 -3.95
CA TYR A 16 13.17 6.23 -2.55
C TYR A 16 12.18 5.58 -1.57
N ALA A 17 10.97 5.31 -2.00
CA ALA A 17 9.93 4.74 -1.15
C ALA A 17 10.25 3.31 -0.67
N SER A 18 11.16 2.61 -1.38
CA SER A 18 11.67 1.28 -1.02
C SER A 18 13.12 1.28 -0.53
N ALA A 19 13.71 2.45 -0.31
CA ALA A 19 15.13 2.54 0.09
C ALA A 19 15.35 2.05 1.53
N ALA A 20 16.35 1.18 1.72
CA ALA A 20 16.82 0.83 3.05
C ALA A 20 17.64 1.99 3.65
N ILE A 21 17.24 2.49 4.81
CA ILE A 21 17.91 3.59 5.52
C ILE A 21 18.65 3.01 6.73
N VAL A 22 19.92 3.41 6.90
CA VAL A 22 20.73 2.95 8.04
C VAL A 22 20.08 3.34 9.36
N GLY A 23 19.99 2.39 10.29
CA GLY A 23 19.35 2.60 11.59
C GLY A 23 17.82 2.52 11.57
N LYS A 24 17.22 2.16 10.42
CA LYS A 24 15.78 1.96 10.29
C LYS A 24 15.48 0.51 9.86
N PRO A 25 14.26 0.00 10.09
CA PRO A 25 13.87 -1.36 9.68
C PRO A 25 14.08 -1.56 8.18
N ILE A 26 14.65 -2.71 7.78
CA ILE A 26 14.88 -3.06 6.37
C ILE A 26 13.57 -3.06 5.57
N ASN A 27 12.47 -3.49 6.21
CA ASN A 27 11.13 -3.53 5.63
C ASN A 27 10.32 -2.27 5.93
N GLY A 28 11.01 -1.15 6.23
CA GLY A 28 10.38 0.15 6.44
C GLY A 28 9.80 0.69 5.14
N LEU A 29 8.57 1.18 5.20
CA LEU A 29 7.90 1.85 4.10
C LEU A 29 8.03 3.35 4.29
N TRP A 30 8.57 4.00 3.26
CA TRP A 30 8.78 5.45 3.22
C TRP A 30 7.85 6.06 2.20
N SER A 31 7.28 7.22 2.52
CA SER A 31 6.27 7.85 1.70
C SER A 31 6.55 9.33 1.50
N TYR A 32 6.12 9.86 0.36
CA TYR A 32 6.03 11.31 0.15
C TYR A 32 4.90 11.86 1.00
N LYS A 33 5.16 12.94 1.74
CA LYS A 33 4.14 13.58 2.58
C LYS A 33 3.18 14.36 1.69
N TYR A 34 1.95 13.87 1.57
CA TYR A 34 0.91 14.49 0.76
C TYR A 34 0.46 15.84 1.34
N ALA A 35 0.24 16.83 0.49
CA ALA A 35 -0.11 18.21 0.86
C ALA A 35 -1.43 18.70 0.25
N GLY A 36 -2.23 17.80 -0.34
CA GLY A 36 -3.47 18.12 -1.02
C GLY A 36 -3.31 18.25 -2.54
N LEU A 37 -4.40 18.64 -3.20
CA LEU A 37 -4.39 19.02 -4.60
C LEU A 37 -4.23 20.53 -4.73
N ASN A 38 -3.65 21.01 -5.84
CA ASN A 38 -3.70 22.41 -6.20
C ASN A 38 -4.97 22.74 -6.98
N GLU A 39 -5.17 24.01 -7.32
CA GLU A 39 -6.32 24.50 -8.09
C GLU A 39 -6.43 23.89 -9.50
N GLU A 40 -5.35 23.30 -10.01
CA GLU A 40 -5.30 22.60 -11.29
C GLU A 40 -5.58 21.10 -11.14
N GLY A 41 -5.80 20.59 -9.92
CA GLY A 41 -6.04 19.18 -9.64
C GLY A 41 -4.79 18.30 -9.66
N ARG A 42 -3.59 18.90 -9.51
CA ARG A 42 -2.33 18.16 -9.40
C ARG A 42 -1.99 17.91 -7.94
N ALA A 43 -1.45 16.73 -7.63
CA ALA A 43 -1.02 16.38 -6.28
C ALA A 43 0.19 17.22 -5.86
N GLN A 44 0.13 17.74 -4.64
CA GLN A 44 1.23 18.48 -4.00
C GLN A 44 1.83 17.65 -2.88
N PHE A 45 3.12 17.87 -2.61
CA PHE A 45 3.86 17.18 -1.55
C PHE A 45 4.69 18.17 -0.76
N TYR A 46 4.91 17.88 0.52
CA TYR A 46 5.82 18.68 1.33
C TYR A 46 7.27 18.24 1.08
N ASN A 47 8.14 19.19 0.79
CA ASN A 47 9.59 18.97 0.73
C ASN A 47 10.20 19.03 2.16
N GLU A 48 11.52 18.85 2.26
CA GLU A 48 12.29 18.95 3.51
C GLU A 48 12.08 20.26 4.27
N LYS A 49 11.84 21.35 3.53
CA LYS A 49 11.63 22.69 4.09
C LYS A 49 10.20 22.95 4.49
N GLY A 50 9.27 21.98 4.25
CA GLY A 50 7.85 22.15 4.50
C GLY A 50 7.12 22.96 3.43
N GLU A 51 7.74 23.20 2.28
CA GLU A 51 7.12 23.89 1.15
C GLU A 51 6.34 22.88 0.29
N LYS A 52 5.24 23.32 -0.32
CA LYS A 52 4.46 22.51 -1.23
C LYS A 52 5.09 22.50 -2.62
N VAL A 53 5.39 21.31 -3.12
CA VAL A 53 5.99 21.10 -4.43
C VAL A 53 5.18 20.10 -5.25
N LEU A 54 5.18 20.26 -6.57
CA LEU A 54 4.52 19.33 -7.50
C LEU A 54 5.46 18.23 -7.97
N LYS A 55 6.77 18.49 -7.94
CA LYS A 55 7.84 17.63 -8.46
C LYS A 55 9.19 18.01 -7.85
N GLY A 56 10.21 17.26 -8.19
CA GLY A 56 11.59 17.65 -7.84
C GLY A 56 12.05 17.22 -6.44
N MET A 57 11.37 16.28 -5.81
CA MET A 57 11.83 15.69 -4.55
C MET A 57 12.91 14.64 -4.84
N ASN A 58 14.15 15.03 -4.66
CA ASN A 58 15.33 14.20 -4.88
C ASN A 58 15.98 13.73 -3.58
N ASN A 59 15.37 14.03 -2.44
CA ASN A 59 15.99 13.83 -1.15
C ASN A 59 15.19 12.88 -0.27
N ILE A 60 15.90 11.94 0.36
CA ILE A 60 15.35 11.01 1.36
C ILE A 60 14.82 11.78 2.58
N GLU A 61 15.37 12.95 2.89
CA GLU A 61 14.99 13.77 4.04
C GLU A 61 13.56 14.30 3.96
N GLY A 62 12.99 14.42 2.74
CA GLY A 62 11.58 14.78 2.53
C GLY A 62 10.60 13.63 2.70
N LEU A 63 11.07 12.38 2.92
CA LEU A 63 10.21 11.24 3.10
C LEU A 63 9.81 11.05 4.56
N VAL A 64 8.57 10.62 4.76
CA VAL A 64 8.05 10.24 6.08
C VAL A 64 8.02 8.72 6.23
N TYR A 65 8.33 8.24 7.44
CA TYR A 65 8.22 6.82 7.76
C TYR A 65 6.75 6.46 7.99
N SER A 66 6.22 5.58 7.13
CA SER A 66 4.81 5.16 7.18
C SER A 66 4.58 3.89 8.00
N GLY A 67 5.64 3.17 8.35
CA GLY A 67 5.56 1.93 9.11
C GLY A 67 6.38 0.80 8.48
N THR A 68 6.20 -0.42 8.95
CA THR A 68 6.84 -1.61 8.41
C THR A 68 5.86 -2.43 7.58
N THR A 69 6.34 -3.04 6.48
CA THR A 69 5.53 -3.96 5.67
C THR A 69 5.40 -5.35 6.30
N MET A 70 6.30 -5.68 7.23
CA MET A 70 6.21 -6.94 7.98
C MET A 70 5.41 -6.75 9.27
N PRO A 71 4.49 -7.69 9.58
CA PRO A 71 3.77 -7.66 10.85
C PRO A 71 4.72 -7.70 12.04
N LEU A 72 4.47 -6.85 13.04
CA LEU A 72 5.19 -6.90 14.32
C LEU A 72 4.72 -8.08 15.18
N VAL A 73 3.44 -8.42 15.07
CA VAL A 73 2.82 -9.55 15.75
C VAL A 73 1.99 -10.33 14.74
N GLN A 74 2.22 -11.65 14.70
CA GLN A 74 1.38 -12.56 13.92
C GLN A 74 1.12 -13.82 14.73
N GLY A 75 -0.06 -14.40 14.56
CA GLY A 75 -0.40 -15.61 15.28
C GLY A 75 -1.68 -16.25 14.81
N GLY A 76 -1.87 -17.49 15.26
CA GLY A 76 -3.08 -18.25 15.07
C GLY A 76 -3.65 -18.73 16.41
N PHE A 77 -4.96 -18.71 16.51
CA PHE A 77 -5.69 -19.23 17.66
C PHE A 77 -6.64 -20.33 17.17
N THR A 78 -6.37 -21.56 17.63
CA THR A 78 -7.21 -22.71 17.35
C THR A 78 -8.01 -23.05 18.61
N ASN A 79 -9.32 -23.16 18.44
CA ASN A 79 -10.20 -23.65 19.50
C ASN A 79 -11.03 -24.85 19.00
N THR A 80 -11.15 -25.88 19.84
CA THR A 80 -11.89 -27.10 19.53
C THR A 80 -12.91 -27.38 20.60
N PHE A 81 -14.16 -27.40 20.20
CA PHE A 81 -15.31 -27.71 21.07
C PHE A 81 -15.78 -29.12 20.75
N MET A 82 -15.90 -29.95 21.77
CA MET A 82 -16.43 -31.30 21.64
C MET A 82 -17.68 -31.45 22.50
N TYR A 83 -18.75 -31.91 21.87
CA TYR A 83 -19.99 -32.21 22.55
C TYR A 83 -20.58 -33.51 22.01
N LYS A 84 -20.64 -34.55 22.84
CA LYS A 84 -21.03 -35.93 22.44
C LYS A 84 -20.21 -36.38 21.24
N ASN A 85 -20.85 -36.66 20.12
CA ASN A 85 -20.23 -37.15 18.88
C ASN A 85 -19.92 -36.04 17.89
N VAL A 86 -20.05 -34.77 18.29
CA VAL A 86 -19.80 -33.61 17.43
C VAL A 86 -18.57 -32.87 17.90
N THR A 87 -17.68 -32.57 16.98
CA THR A 87 -16.47 -31.76 17.20
C THR A 87 -16.49 -30.58 16.25
N LEU A 88 -16.43 -29.38 16.81
CA LEU A 88 -16.28 -28.12 16.09
C LEU A 88 -14.91 -27.57 16.33
N SER A 89 -14.12 -27.38 15.27
CA SER A 89 -12.81 -26.73 15.34
C SER A 89 -12.84 -25.41 14.57
N VAL A 90 -12.30 -24.35 15.19
CA VAL A 90 -12.22 -23.01 14.61
C VAL A 90 -10.77 -22.53 14.68
N LEU A 91 -10.23 -22.09 13.55
CA LEU A 91 -8.89 -21.47 13.46
C LEU A 91 -9.03 -20.01 13.05
N LEU A 92 -8.60 -19.12 13.92
CA LEU A 92 -8.44 -17.70 13.65
C LEU A 92 -6.96 -17.39 13.44
N VAL A 93 -6.64 -16.54 12.44
CA VAL A 93 -5.29 -16.01 12.24
C VAL A 93 -5.35 -14.50 12.19
N GLY A 94 -4.31 -13.86 12.71
CA GLY A 94 -4.21 -12.41 12.72
C GLY A 94 -2.79 -11.91 12.53
N ASN A 95 -2.68 -10.76 11.88
CA ASN A 95 -1.46 -9.99 11.72
C ASN A 95 -1.73 -8.57 12.19
N PHE A 96 -0.74 -7.98 12.89
CA PHE A 96 -0.87 -6.63 13.46
C PHE A 96 0.43 -5.86 13.36
N GLY A 97 0.31 -4.54 13.25
CA GLY A 97 1.43 -3.61 13.27
C GLY A 97 2.16 -3.47 11.94
N ASN A 98 1.58 -3.91 10.84
CA ASN A 98 2.12 -3.67 9.51
C ASN A 98 1.30 -2.65 8.73
N VAL A 99 1.93 -2.09 7.70
CA VAL A 99 1.30 -1.20 6.74
C VAL A 99 1.38 -1.78 5.34
N ILE A 100 0.40 -1.43 4.52
CA ILE A 100 0.29 -1.86 3.14
C ILE A 100 0.15 -0.62 2.27
N ARG A 101 0.94 -0.56 1.19
CA ARG A 101 0.72 0.44 0.16
C ARG A 101 -0.41 -0.02 -0.76
N LEU A 102 -1.37 0.85 -1.00
CA LEU A 102 -2.45 0.58 -1.95
C LEU A 102 -1.86 0.41 -3.36
N ARG A 103 -2.50 -0.43 -4.15
CA ARG A 103 -2.11 -0.65 -5.54
C ARG A 103 -2.09 0.68 -6.30
N ASN A 104 -1.15 0.83 -7.22
CA ASN A 104 -1.08 1.98 -8.11
C ASN A 104 -2.42 2.17 -8.83
N MET A 105 -2.83 3.42 -8.99
CA MET A 105 -4.09 3.74 -9.65
C MET A 105 -4.02 3.51 -11.15
N THR A 106 -2.81 3.56 -11.73
CA THR A 106 -2.53 3.26 -13.12
C THR A 106 -1.40 2.24 -13.19
N ASP A 107 -1.39 1.39 -14.21
CA ASP A 107 -0.29 0.45 -14.46
C ASP A 107 0.97 1.13 -15.06
N GLY A 108 0.88 2.44 -15.36
CA GLY A 108 1.97 3.27 -15.85
C GLY A 108 2.50 4.25 -14.81
N GLN A 109 3.56 4.93 -15.17
CA GLN A 109 4.21 5.92 -14.31
C GLN A 109 3.43 7.23 -14.19
N ALA A 110 2.32 7.35 -14.95
CA ALA A 110 1.59 8.58 -15.11
C ALA A 110 0.12 8.50 -14.82
N PHE A 111 -0.43 9.64 -14.46
CA PHE A 111 -1.86 9.90 -14.52
C PHE A 111 -2.34 10.24 -15.93
N ALA A 112 -1.63 9.75 -16.97
CA ALA A 112 -2.05 9.88 -18.35
C ALA A 112 -3.32 9.09 -18.63
N TYR A 113 -4.06 9.50 -19.65
CA TYR A 113 -5.20 8.72 -20.12
C TYR A 113 -4.73 7.31 -20.46
N PRO A 114 -5.32 6.27 -19.87
CA PRO A 114 -4.96 4.91 -20.19
C PRO A 114 -5.25 4.64 -21.66
N ALA A 115 -4.44 3.78 -22.27
CA ALA A 115 -4.77 3.25 -23.59
C ALA A 115 -6.16 2.60 -23.55
N ALA A 116 -6.89 2.59 -24.66
CA ALA A 116 -8.26 2.07 -24.73
C ALA A 116 -8.40 0.60 -24.23
N THR A 117 -7.29 -0.11 -24.09
CA THR A 117 -7.21 -1.50 -23.62
C THR A 117 -6.93 -1.65 -22.13
N GLN A 118 -6.72 -0.57 -21.37
CA GLN A 118 -6.38 -0.63 -19.95
C GLN A 118 -7.59 -0.37 -19.06
N ASN A 119 -7.76 -1.22 -18.06
CA ASN A 119 -8.75 -1.01 -17.02
C ASN A 119 -8.27 0.05 -16.02
N MET A 120 -9.18 0.92 -15.63
CA MET A 120 -8.93 1.94 -14.62
C MET A 120 -9.44 1.48 -13.25
N SER A 121 -8.76 1.94 -12.18
CA SER A 121 -9.32 1.82 -10.83
C SER A 121 -10.64 2.59 -10.74
N LYS A 122 -11.62 2.02 -10.03
CA LYS A 122 -12.89 2.70 -9.76
C LYS A 122 -12.71 4.02 -8.99
N GLU A 123 -11.60 4.20 -8.30
CA GLU A 123 -11.26 5.44 -7.58
C GLU A 123 -11.27 6.65 -8.52
N TRP A 124 -10.91 6.46 -9.79
CA TRP A 124 -10.93 7.53 -10.79
C TRP A 124 -12.31 8.15 -11.04
N ALA A 125 -13.38 7.51 -10.63
CA ALA A 125 -14.73 8.07 -10.71
C ALA A 125 -14.86 9.35 -9.86
N SER A 126 -14.11 9.43 -8.74
CA SER A 126 -14.11 10.52 -7.78
C SER A 126 -12.96 11.52 -8.01
N ARG A 127 -12.29 11.47 -9.17
CA ARG A 127 -11.16 12.35 -9.45
C ARG A 127 -11.56 13.81 -9.53
N TRP A 128 -10.61 14.69 -9.33
CA TRP A 128 -10.75 16.12 -9.59
C TRP A 128 -11.14 16.39 -11.06
N ARG A 129 -12.08 17.27 -11.32
CA ARG A 129 -12.60 17.61 -12.66
C ARG A 129 -12.62 19.10 -12.94
N LYS A 130 -12.78 19.94 -11.91
CA LYS A 130 -12.89 21.38 -12.02
C LYS A 130 -12.36 22.06 -10.77
N PRO A 131 -11.93 23.34 -10.85
CA PRO A 131 -11.54 24.12 -9.67
C PRO A 131 -12.63 24.12 -8.59
N GLY A 132 -12.22 23.90 -7.34
CA GLY A 132 -13.09 23.72 -6.18
C GLY A 132 -13.28 22.27 -5.78
N ASP A 133 -13.03 21.29 -6.66
CA ASP A 133 -13.14 19.87 -6.33
C ASP A 133 -12.01 19.41 -5.37
N GLU A 134 -10.90 20.15 -5.29
CA GLU A 134 -9.78 19.88 -4.37
C GLU A 134 -10.18 19.88 -2.89
N ALA A 135 -11.33 20.49 -2.56
CA ALA A 135 -11.89 20.45 -1.21
C ALA A 135 -12.62 19.12 -0.90
N PHE A 136 -12.97 18.35 -1.91
CA PHE A 136 -13.82 17.16 -1.79
C PHE A 136 -13.17 15.86 -2.22
N THR A 137 -12.04 15.94 -2.94
CA THR A 137 -11.31 14.76 -3.41
C THR A 137 -9.81 14.93 -3.24
N ASP A 138 -9.15 13.82 -2.92
CA ASP A 138 -7.68 13.70 -2.91
C ASP A 138 -7.15 13.04 -4.18
N ILE A 139 -8.03 12.71 -5.14
CA ILE A 139 -7.65 12.01 -6.36
C ILE A 139 -7.35 13.02 -7.46
N PRO A 140 -6.11 13.04 -8.00
CA PRO A 140 -5.69 14.00 -8.99
C PRO A 140 -6.51 13.92 -10.29
N ARG A 141 -6.38 14.96 -11.11
CA ARG A 141 -6.91 14.92 -12.47
C ARG A 141 -6.17 13.89 -13.33
N LEU A 142 -6.83 13.43 -14.40
CA LEU A 142 -6.15 12.73 -15.49
C LEU A 142 -5.43 13.74 -16.39
N GLU A 143 -4.19 13.50 -16.70
CA GLU A 143 -3.39 14.31 -17.59
C GLU A 143 -3.40 13.70 -19.01
N ALA A 144 -3.61 14.54 -20.02
CA ALA A 144 -3.68 14.08 -21.42
C ALA A 144 -2.31 13.64 -21.95
N ASN A 145 -1.22 14.23 -21.42
CA ASN A 145 0.16 13.87 -21.76
C ASN A 145 1.05 14.06 -20.52
N GLU A 146 1.86 13.05 -20.21
CA GLU A 146 2.91 13.14 -19.21
C GLU A 146 4.08 14.03 -19.61
N PHE A 147 4.20 14.28 -20.91
CA PHE A 147 5.41 14.89 -21.50
C PHE A 147 5.61 16.37 -21.19
N ASP A 148 4.66 17.01 -20.52
CA ASP A 148 4.86 18.39 -20.04
C ASP A 148 5.68 18.46 -18.75
N ASP A 149 5.96 17.33 -18.13
CA ASP A 149 6.95 17.20 -17.05
C ASP A 149 8.35 17.06 -17.67
N THR A 150 8.85 18.16 -18.21
CA THR A 150 10.17 18.27 -18.86
C THR A 150 11.38 17.99 -17.94
N VAL A 151 11.15 17.56 -16.72
CA VAL A 151 12.20 17.12 -15.82
C VAL A 151 12.38 15.61 -15.97
N PHE A 152 13.06 15.24 -17.02
CA PHE A 152 13.58 13.89 -17.21
C PHE A 152 14.62 13.60 -16.14
N TYR A 153 14.47 12.43 -15.46
CA TYR A 153 15.48 11.78 -14.68
C TYR A 153 16.54 12.74 -14.06
N PRO A 154 16.74 12.77 -12.72
CA PRO A 154 16.49 11.63 -11.81
C PRO A 154 15.24 11.77 -10.91
N TYR A 155 14.30 12.64 -11.21
CA TYR A 155 13.18 12.94 -10.33
C TYR A 155 11.96 12.06 -10.60
N PRO A 156 11.25 11.59 -9.56
CA PRO A 156 10.01 10.86 -9.75
C PRO A 156 8.91 11.77 -10.32
N SER A 157 8.08 11.23 -11.19
CA SER A 157 6.91 11.93 -11.71
C SER A 157 5.89 12.22 -10.60
N ASN A 158 5.00 13.19 -10.81
CA ASN A 158 3.92 13.51 -9.87
C ASN A 158 3.05 12.29 -9.56
N GLY A 159 2.74 11.47 -10.57
CA GLY A 159 2.01 10.21 -10.40
C GLY A 159 2.77 9.18 -9.55
N THR A 160 4.09 9.04 -9.75
CA THR A 160 4.92 8.16 -8.92
C THR A 160 4.94 8.64 -7.47
N MET A 161 5.09 9.94 -7.24
CA MET A 161 5.05 10.51 -5.89
C MET A 161 3.69 10.28 -5.23
N TYR A 162 2.58 10.46 -5.95
CA TYR A 162 1.24 10.20 -5.45
C TYR A 162 1.03 8.74 -5.08
N ASN A 163 1.37 7.81 -5.96
CA ASN A 163 1.26 6.38 -5.70
C ASN A 163 2.12 5.94 -4.49
N ASN A 164 3.22 6.65 -4.22
CA ASN A 164 4.12 6.41 -3.11
C ASN A 164 3.94 7.40 -1.95
N SER A 165 2.81 8.10 -1.88
CA SER A 165 2.50 9.01 -0.78
C SER A 165 1.98 8.28 0.47
N ASP A 166 1.99 8.99 1.60
CA ASP A 166 1.40 8.54 2.86
C ASP A 166 -0.12 8.34 2.75
N LEU A 167 -0.80 9.13 1.92
CA LEU A 167 -2.22 8.96 1.57
C LEU A 167 -2.53 7.56 1.03
N ARG A 168 -1.59 6.96 0.28
CA ARG A 168 -1.73 5.62 -0.32
C ARG A 168 -1.23 4.49 0.58
N THR A 169 -1.01 4.78 1.87
CA THR A 169 -0.55 3.80 2.85
C THR A 169 -1.63 3.58 3.90
N VAL A 170 -2.02 2.33 4.10
CA VAL A 170 -3.07 1.92 5.04
C VAL A 170 -2.55 0.88 6.03
N LYS A 171 -3.21 0.75 7.17
CA LYS A 171 -2.91 -0.32 8.13
C LYS A 171 -3.22 -1.67 7.51
N GLY A 172 -2.31 -2.62 7.67
CA GLY A 172 -2.44 -3.99 7.21
C GLY A 172 -2.97 -4.96 8.27
N ASP A 173 -3.44 -4.44 9.41
CA ASP A 173 -3.95 -5.25 10.51
C ASP A 173 -5.19 -6.01 10.09
N PHE A 174 -5.23 -7.30 10.40
CA PHE A 174 -6.44 -8.10 10.18
C PHE A 174 -6.55 -9.27 11.15
N VAL A 175 -7.78 -9.71 11.35
CA VAL A 175 -8.13 -11.01 11.91
C VAL A 175 -9.00 -11.74 10.90
N ARG A 176 -8.66 -12.98 10.60
CA ARG A 176 -9.37 -13.79 9.61
C ARG A 176 -9.74 -15.15 10.18
N LEU A 177 -10.97 -15.58 9.95
CA LEU A 177 -11.37 -16.96 10.13
C LEU A 177 -10.71 -17.79 9.01
N GLN A 178 -9.70 -18.57 9.38
CA GLN A 178 -8.88 -19.35 8.44
C GLN A 178 -9.54 -20.68 8.11
N ASN A 179 -10.10 -21.34 9.14
CA ASN A 179 -10.75 -22.62 8.99
C ASN A 179 -11.87 -22.78 10.02
N ILE A 180 -12.94 -23.44 9.59
CA ILE A 180 -13.98 -23.97 10.45
C ILE A 180 -14.24 -25.41 10.01
N SER A 181 -14.18 -26.35 10.94
CA SER A 181 -14.40 -27.77 10.68
C SER A 181 -15.42 -28.32 11.66
N LEU A 182 -16.44 -28.97 11.14
CA LEU A 182 -17.46 -29.65 11.92
C LEU A 182 -17.39 -31.16 11.60
N LEU A 183 -17.05 -31.96 12.58
CA LEU A 183 -16.99 -33.42 12.48
C LEU A 183 -18.07 -34.02 13.34
N SER A 184 -18.82 -34.98 12.78
CA SER A 184 -19.77 -35.81 13.51
C SER A 184 -19.39 -37.26 13.37
N LEU A 185 -19.12 -37.94 14.48
CA LEU A 185 -18.91 -39.39 14.48
C LEU A 185 -20.24 -40.10 14.41
N ILE A 186 -20.59 -40.59 13.22
CA ILE A 186 -21.70 -41.50 13.04
C ILE A 186 -21.18 -42.89 13.37
N HIS A 187 -21.68 -43.49 14.43
CA HIS A 187 -21.35 -44.89 14.77
C HIS A 187 -22.07 -45.79 13.78
N ILE A 188 -21.36 -46.25 12.77
CA ILE A 188 -21.88 -47.35 11.92
C ILE A 188 -21.67 -48.63 12.73
N SER A 189 -22.73 -49.15 13.33
CA SER A 189 -22.71 -50.51 13.87
C SER A 189 -22.48 -51.48 12.73
N GLU A 190 -21.40 -52.26 12.77
CA GLU A 190 -21.22 -53.37 11.84
C GLU A 190 -22.44 -54.32 11.96
N PRO A 191 -23.01 -54.76 10.83
CA PRO A 191 -24.06 -55.75 10.90
C PRO A 191 -23.45 -57.03 11.52
N THR A 192 -23.98 -57.42 12.69
CA THR A 192 -23.62 -58.67 13.32
C THR A 192 -23.92 -59.79 12.34
N ARG A 193 -22.87 -60.43 11.82
CA ARG A 193 -23.04 -61.67 11.07
C ARG A 193 -23.62 -62.67 12.05
N LEU A 194 -24.85 -63.05 11.83
CA LEU A 194 -25.44 -64.25 12.42
C LEU A 194 -24.92 -65.43 11.62
N ASP A 195 -24.05 -66.25 12.21
CA ASP A 195 -23.68 -67.57 11.74
C ASP A 195 -24.83 -68.54 11.99
#